data_a47208489608fc04eb83c3ffa2e72691
#
_entry.id   a47208489608fc04eb83c3ffa2e72691
#
_cell.length_a   1.000
_cell.length_b   1.000
_cell.length_c   1.000
_cell.angle_alpha   90.00
_cell.angle_beta   90.00
_cell.angle_gamma   90.00
#
_symmetry.space_group_name_H-M   'P 1'
#
loop_
_entity.id
_entity.type
_entity.pdbx_description
1 polymer ?
#
loop_
_entity_poly.entity_id
_entity_poly.type
_entity_poly.pdbx_seq_one_letter_code
_entity_poly.pdbx_strand_id
1 'polypeptide(L)'
;MITVVAYCDFACPYCGRAYPVIKRLRSRLEDRLRFVFRHFPLIDKHPLAQQAAEASEAADAQDQFWPMHDLLFEHQQALAREDLTVYAECLDLDIERFNRALARRVFQGRVDWDIANGQHIGVHGTPTFFINGSQHTDENTLEDLVLRMSERGPQ
;
A
#
# COMPACT_ATOMS: atom_id res chain seq x y z
N MET A 1 -4.69 -21.22 -0.79
CA MET A 1 -4.09 -19.89 -0.58
C MET A 1 -5.15 -18.81 -0.82
N ILE A 2 -5.22 -17.81 0.05
CA ILE A 2 -6.11 -16.66 -0.11
C ILE A 2 -5.29 -15.52 -0.71
N THR A 3 -5.81 -14.88 -1.76
CA THR A 3 -5.20 -13.69 -2.35
C THR A 3 -6.01 -12.45 -1.96
N VAL A 4 -5.35 -11.47 -1.34
CA VAL A 4 -5.92 -10.16 -1.04
C VAL A 4 -5.14 -9.12 -1.81
N VAL A 5 -5.82 -8.42 -2.72
CA VAL A 5 -5.29 -7.25 -3.41
C VAL A 5 -5.90 -6.02 -2.76
N ALA A 6 -5.07 -5.10 -2.29
CA ALA A 6 -5.52 -3.87 -1.63
C ALA A 6 -5.12 -2.64 -2.45
N TYR A 7 -6.11 -1.87 -2.86
CA TYR A 7 -5.91 -0.53 -3.44
C TYR A 7 -5.94 0.48 -2.31
N CYS A 8 -4.81 1.12 -2.05
CA CYS A 8 -4.62 1.97 -0.87
C CYS A 8 -3.94 3.29 -1.20
N ASP A 9 -4.12 4.22 -0.27
CA ASP A 9 -3.54 5.55 -0.25
C ASP A 9 -2.82 5.70 1.10
N PHE A 10 -1.52 6.02 1.08
CA PHE A 10 -0.72 6.13 2.30
C PHE A 10 -1.19 7.26 3.24
N ALA A 11 -1.89 8.25 2.72
CA ALA A 11 -2.43 9.36 3.52
C ALA A 11 -3.87 9.12 4.00
N CYS A 12 -4.55 8.08 3.52
CA CYS A 12 -5.93 7.79 3.86
C CYS A 12 -6.05 7.22 5.28
N PRO A 13 -6.87 7.84 6.18
CA PRO A 13 -7.06 7.32 7.54
C PRO A 13 -7.66 5.90 7.58
N TYR A 14 -8.55 5.58 6.65
CA TYR A 14 -9.16 4.25 6.56
C TYR A 14 -8.13 3.19 6.17
N CYS A 15 -7.21 3.52 5.26
CA CYS A 15 -6.08 2.65 4.94
C CYS A 15 -5.13 2.51 6.13
N GLY A 16 -4.93 3.59 6.91
CA GLY A 16 -4.16 3.55 8.15
C GLY A 16 -4.77 2.61 9.18
N ARG A 17 -6.10 2.54 9.27
CA ARG A 17 -6.79 1.57 10.13
C ARG A 17 -6.67 0.14 9.63
N ALA A 18 -6.64 -0.06 8.31
CA ALA A 18 -6.46 -1.38 7.72
C ALA A 18 -5.03 -1.91 7.88
N TYR A 19 -4.04 -1.03 7.97
CA TYR A 19 -2.63 -1.40 8.03
C TYR A 19 -2.31 -2.42 9.14
N PRO A 20 -2.64 -2.18 10.43
CA PRO A 20 -2.36 -3.17 11.47
C PRO A 20 -3.13 -4.48 11.29
N VAL A 21 -4.33 -4.43 10.74
CA VAL A 21 -5.14 -5.63 10.42
C VAL A 21 -4.41 -6.50 9.39
N ILE A 22 -3.95 -5.89 8.31
CA ILE A 22 -3.22 -6.58 7.25
C ILE A 22 -1.91 -7.16 7.80
N LYS A 23 -1.21 -6.41 8.64
CA LYS A 23 0.03 -6.86 9.26
C LYS A 23 -0.19 -8.12 10.12
N ARG A 24 -1.27 -8.13 10.91
CA ARG A 24 -1.65 -9.33 11.71
C ARG A 24 -2.02 -10.51 10.81
N LEU A 25 -2.81 -10.27 9.76
CA LEU A 25 -3.19 -11.32 8.81
C LEU A 25 -1.98 -11.96 8.13
N ARG A 26 -1.04 -11.14 7.69
CA ARG A 26 0.19 -11.64 7.06
C ARG A 26 1.02 -12.47 8.02
N SER A 27 1.16 -12.03 9.26
CA SER A 27 1.88 -12.76 10.30
C SER A 27 1.18 -14.07 10.69
N ARG A 28 -0.15 -14.07 10.74
CA ARG A 28 -0.94 -15.22 11.18
C ARG A 28 -1.10 -16.29 10.10
N LEU A 29 -1.24 -15.88 8.86
CA LEU A 29 -1.52 -16.79 7.74
C LEU A 29 -0.26 -17.20 6.96
N GLU A 30 0.80 -16.40 7.03
CA GLU A 30 2.09 -16.68 6.38
C GLU A 30 1.91 -17.12 4.91
N ASP A 31 2.34 -18.32 4.56
CA ASP A 31 2.27 -18.85 3.21
C ASP A 31 0.84 -19.10 2.69
N ARG A 32 -0.17 -19.03 3.55
CA ARG A 32 -1.58 -19.19 3.17
C ARG A 32 -2.21 -17.90 2.66
N LEU A 33 -1.53 -16.76 2.82
CA LEU A 33 -1.99 -15.45 2.35
C LEU A 33 -1.01 -14.89 1.33
N ARG A 34 -1.53 -14.60 0.14
CA ARG A 34 -0.84 -13.75 -0.83
C ARG A 34 -1.42 -12.35 -0.71
N PHE A 35 -0.61 -11.40 -0.26
CA PHE A 35 -1.00 -9.99 -0.16
C PHE A 35 -0.35 -9.18 -1.27
N VAL A 36 -1.15 -8.41 -2.01
CA VAL A 36 -0.71 -7.54 -3.10
C VAL A 36 -1.16 -6.12 -2.79
N PHE A 37 -0.23 -5.19 -2.75
CA PHE A 37 -0.50 -3.77 -2.58
C PHE A 37 -0.57 -3.09 -3.94
N ARG A 38 -1.60 -2.25 -4.16
CA ARG A 38 -1.75 -1.41 -5.35
C ARG A 38 -1.99 0.03 -4.92
N HIS A 39 -1.44 0.96 -5.68
CA HIS A 39 -1.57 2.38 -5.41
C HIS A 39 -2.90 2.94 -5.89
N PHE A 40 -3.55 3.72 -5.03
CA PHE A 40 -4.73 4.49 -5.41
C PHE A 40 -4.76 5.81 -4.63
N PRO A 41 -3.75 6.69 -4.82
CA PRO A 41 -3.70 7.98 -4.11
C PRO A 41 -4.85 8.88 -4.54
N LEU A 42 -5.59 9.39 -3.56
CA LEU A 42 -6.72 10.31 -3.74
C LEU A 42 -6.19 11.75 -3.64
N ILE A 43 -5.54 12.22 -4.69
CA ILE A 43 -4.78 13.47 -4.69
C ILE A 43 -5.62 14.71 -4.36
N ASP A 44 -6.91 14.70 -4.69
CA ASP A 44 -7.82 15.81 -4.37
C ASP A 44 -8.07 15.93 -2.86
N LYS A 45 -8.06 14.81 -2.15
CA LYS A 45 -8.23 14.76 -0.69
C LYS A 45 -6.91 14.77 0.06
N HIS A 46 -5.90 14.13 -0.52
CA HIS A 46 -4.60 13.89 0.10
C HIS A 46 -3.48 14.32 -0.86
N PRO A 47 -3.10 15.62 -0.86
CA PRO A 47 -2.12 16.15 -1.84
C PRO A 47 -0.75 15.48 -1.81
N LEU A 48 -0.33 14.92 -0.67
CA LEU A 48 0.97 14.26 -0.52
C LEU A 48 0.93 12.76 -0.82
N ALA A 49 -0.24 12.19 -1.12
CA ALA A 49 -0.40 10.76 -1.33
C ALA A 49 0.35 10.25 -2.57
N GLN A 50 0.38 11.03 -3.65
CA GLN A 50 1.08 10.66 -4.88
C GLN A 50 2.59 10.52 -4.63
N GLN A 51 3.20 11.49 -3.98
CA GLN A 51 4.64 11.42 -3.71
C GLN A 51 4.99 10.30 -2.72
N ALA A 52 4.13 10.02 -1.75
CA ALA A 52 4.32 8.88 -0.85
C ALA A 52 4.28 7.55 -1.62
N ALA A 53 3.33 7.40 -2.56
CA ALA A 53 3.25 6.23 -3.43
C ALA A 53 4.53 6.09 -4.28
N GLU A 54 5.00 7.17 -4.89
CA GLU A 54 6.24 7.17 -5.67
C GLU A 54 7.45 6.85 -4.79
N ALA A 55 7.48 7.31 -3.53
CA ALA A 55 8.55 6.99 -2.58
C ALA A 55 8.60 5.50 -2.26
N SER A 56 7.46 4.84 -2.12
CA SER A 56 7.41 3.38 -1.89
C SER A 56 8.04 2.61 -3.07
N GLU A 57 7.80 3.07 -4.30
CA GLU A 57 8.38 2.45 -5.49
C GLU A 57 9.88 2.78 -5.62
N ALA A 58 10.31 3.98 -5.25
CA ALA A 58 11.74 4.32 -5.21
C ALA A 58 12.49 3.43 -4.20
N ALA A 59 11.85 3.12 -3.07
CA ALA A 59 12.39 2.16 -2.10
C ALA A 59 12.37 0.74 -2.64
N ASP A 60 11.33 0.35 -3.38
CA ASP A 60 11.25 -0.97 -4.03
C ASP A 60 12.40 -1.20 -5.01
N ALA A 61 12.81 -0.17 -5.73
CA ALA A 61 13.97 -0.22 -6.62
C ALA A 61 15.28 -0.54 -5.89
N GLN A 62 15.29 -0.45 -4.56
CA GLN A 62 16.40 -0.82 -3.68
C GLN A 62 16.00 -1.96 -2.72
N ASP A 63 14.99 -2.77 -3.10
CA ASP A 63 14.51 -3.95 -2.37
C ASP A 63 13.94 -3.64 -0.98
N GLN A 64 13.40 -2.43 -0.79
CA GLN A 64 12.86 -1.97 0.50
C GLN A 64 11.42 -1.47 0.42
N PHE A 65 10.57 -2.11 -0.42
CA PHE A 65 9.17 -1.70 -0.54
C PHE A 65 8.43 -1.81 0.80
N TRP A 66 8.41 -3.00 1.40
CA TRP A 66 7.62 -3.24 2.60
C TRP A 66 8.08 -2.42 3.81
N PRO A 67 9.39 -2.28 4.08
CA PRO A 67 9.83 -1.38 5.14
C PRO A 67 9.42 0.07 4.92
N MET A 68 9.49 0.59 3.68
CA MET A 68 9.02 1.94 3.37
C MET A 68 7.51 2.06 3.51
N HIS A 69 6.75 1.08 3.01
CA HIS A 69 5.30 0.97 3.16
C HIS A 69 4.90 1.08 4.64
N ASP A 70 5.59 0.37 5.50
CA ASP A 70 5.31 0.37 6.94
C ASP A 70 5.57 1.76 7.56
N LEU A 71 6.70 2.38 7.23
CA LEU A 71 7.04 3.72 7.72
C LEU A 71 6.01 4.77 7.28
N LEU A 72 5.57 4.71 6.02
CA LEU A 72 4.58 5.64 5.50
C LEU A 72 3.25 5.53 6.23
N PHE A 73 2.74 4.33 6.47
CA PHE A 73 1.51 4.14 7.24
C PHE A 73 1.66 4.48 8.72
N GLU A 74 2.81 4.20 9.31
CA GLU A 74 3.09 4.51 10.72
C GLU A 74 3.24 6.02 10.97
N HIS A 75 3.48 6.81 9.90
CA HIS A 75 3.73 8.26 9.99
C HIS A 75 2.88 9.04 8.97
N GLN A 76 1.59 8.75 8.90
CA GLN A 76 0.67 9.37 7.93
C GLN A 76 0.61 10.90 7.97
N GLN A 77 0.98 11.51 9.10
CA GLN A 77 1.01 12.98 9.24
C GLN A 77 2.32 13.60 8.73
N ALA A 78 3.30 12.80 8.35
CA ALA A 78 4.63 13.23 7.93
C ALA A 78 5.00 12.61 6.58
N LEU A 79 4.40 13.12 5.52
CA LEU A 79 4.57 12.64 4.14
C LEU A 79 5.16 13.71 3.22
N ALA A 80 5.71 14.78 3.76
CA ALA A 80 6.40 15.80 2.99
C ALA A 80 7.72 15.25 2.44
N ARG A 81 8.28 15.91 1.46
CA ARG A 81 9.50 15.45 0.77
C ARG A 81 10.66 15.22 1.74
N GLU A 82 10.81 16.10 2.74
CA GLU A 82 11.85 16.00 3.75
C GLU A 82 11.64 14.76 4.63
N ASP A 83 10.39 14.44 4.95
CA ASP A 83 10.05 13.25 5.72
C ASP A 83 10.40 11.97 4.98
N LEU A 84 10.11 11.92 3.67
CA LEU A 84 10.41 10.77 2.83
C LEU A 84 11.92 10.50 2.78
N THR A 85 12.73 11.55 2.74
CA THR A 85 14.18 11.44 2.79
C THR A 85 14.65 10.85 4.13
N VAL A 86 14.03 11.26 5.24
CA VAL A 86 14.34 10.68 6.57
C VAL A 86 14.03 9.18 6.60
N TYR A 87 12.91 8.76 6.01
CA TYR A 87 12.58 7.33 5.96
C TYR A 87 13.59 6.55 5.12
N ALA A 88 14.02 7.12 4.00
CA ALA A 88 15.06 6.51 3.18
C ALA A 88 16.39 6.38 3.94
N GLU A 89 16.76 7.37 4.74
CA GLU A 89 17.92 7.30 5.63
C GLU A 89 17.77 6.19 6.69
N CYS A 90 16.59 6.09 7.31
CA CYS A 90 16.31 5.04 8.29
C CYS A 90 16.45 3.63 7.69
N LEU A 91 16.21 3.49 6.39
CA LEU A 91 16.30 2.21 5.68
C LEU A 91 17.67 1.97 5.03
N ASP A 92 18.65 2.83 5.28
CA ASP A 92 20.00 2.77 4.70
C ASP A 92 20.00 2.73 3.16
N LEU A 93 19.05 3.44 2.54
CA LEU A 93 18.99 3.55 1.08
C LEU A 93 20.08 4.46 0.54
N ASP A 94 20.41 4.26 -0.73
CA ASP A 94 21.17 5.26 -1.50
C ASP A 94 20.29 6.52 -1.64
N ILE A 95 20.57 7.54 -0.85
CA ILE A 95 19.74 8.75 -0.73
C ILE A 95 19.75 9.58 -2.00
N GLU A 96 20.90 9.70 -2.67
CA GLU A 96 20.97 10.43 -3.94
C GLU A 96 20.10 9.77 -5.01
N ARG A 97 20.18 8.46 -5.14
CA ARG A 97 19.36 7.67 -6.05
C ARG A 97 17.87 7.81 -5.73
N PHE A 98 17.50 7.70 -4.45
CA PHE A 98 16.14 7.85 -3.98
C PHE A 98 15.58 9.24 -4.30
N ASN A 99 16.29 10.30 -3.91
CA ASN A 99 15.85 11.68 -4.14
C ASN A 99 15.79 12.04 -5.62
N ARG A 100 16.72 11.52 -6.42
CA ARG A 100 16.72 11.72 -7.88
C ARG A 100 15.50 11.07 -8.53
N ALA A 101 15.14 9.86 -8.10
CA ALA A 101 13.96 9.16 -8.60
C ALA A 101 12.68 9.95 -8.31
N LEU A 102 12.57 10.53 -7.12
CA LEU A 102 11.42 11.37 -6.75
C LEU A 102 11.40 12.68 -7.54
N ALA A 103 12.55 13.36 -7.65
CA ALA A 103 12.67 14.63 -8.36
C ALA A 103 12.33 14.49 -9.86
N ARG A 104 12.77 13.43 -10.48
CA ARG A 104 12.52 13.12 -11.89
C ARG A 104 11.21 12.38 -12.13
N ARG A 105 10.49 12.07 -11.07
CA ARG A 105 9.22 11.34 -11.09
C ARG A 105 9.30 10.04 -11.90
N VAL A 106 10.38 9.28 -11.67
CA VAL A 106 10.67 8.03 -12.38
C VAL A 106 9.52 7.01 -12.22
N PHE A 107 8.85 7.00 -11.07
CA PHE A 107 7.82 6.02 -10.74
C PHE A 107 6.37 6.55 -10.86
N GLN A 108 6.21 7.77 -11.41
CA GLN A 108 4.87 8.32 -11.63
C GLN A 108 4.01 7.40 -12.50
N GLY A 109 4.56 6.91 -13.61
CA GLY A 109 3.85 6.02 -14.53
C GLY A 109 3.42 4.72 -13.87
N ARG A 110 4.25 4.18 -12.96
CA ARG A 110 3.91 2.96 -12.21
C ARG A 110 2.70 3.18 -11.31
N VAL A 111 2.65 4.31 -10.60
CA VAL A 111 1.53 4.67 -9.73
C VAL A 111 0.27 4.94 -10.57
N ASP A 112 0.41 5.72 -11.64
CA ASP A 112 -0.71 6.07 -12.53
C ASP A 112 -1.32 4.81 -13.18
N TRP A 113 -0.51 3.82 -13.49
CA TRP A 113 -0.96 2.51 -13.99
C TRP A 113 -1.89 1.82 -13.00
N ASP A 114 -1.52 1.80 -11.71
CA ASP A 114 -2.36 1.20 -10.67
C ASP A 114 -3.69 1.94 -10.52
N ILE A 115 -3.66 3.28 -10.58
CA ILE A 115 -4.88 4.11 -10.51
C ILE A 115 -5.81 3.77 -11.68
N ALA A 116 -5.28 3.75 -12.89
CA ALA A 116 -6.07 3.47 -14.09
C ALA A 116 -6.68 2.06 -14.05
N ASN A 117 -5.92 1.05 -13.65
CA ASN A 117 -6.42 -0.31 -13.51
C ASN A 117 -7.48 -0.41 -12.41
N GLY A 118 -7.25 0.25 -11.27
CA GLY A 118 -8.24 0.30 -10.19
C GLY A 118 -9.56 0.90 -10.65
N GLN A 119 -9.52 2.04 -11.33
CA GLN A 119 -10.71 2.69 -11.90
C GLN A 119 -11.43 1.77 -12.86
N HIS A 120 -10.70 1.09 -13.73
CA HIS A 120 -11.26 0.16 -14.72
C HIS A 120 -12.05 -1.00 -14.08
N ILE A 121 -11.59 -1.50 -12.93
CA ILE A 121 -12.23 -2.63 -12.22
C ILE A 121 -13.19 -2.19 -11.12
N GLY A 122 -13.52 -0.90 -11.04
CA GLY A 122 -14.55 -0.38 -10.14
C GLY A 122 -14.06 0.10 -8.78
N VAL A 123 -12.77 0.42 -8.64
CA VAL A 123 -12.26 1.10 -7.43
C VAL A 123 -12.64 2.57 -7.48
N HIS A 124 -13.36 3.05 -6.45
CA HIS A 124 -13.81 4.43 -6.34
C HIS A 124 -13.33 5.13 -5.07
N GLY A 125 -12.70 4.41 -4.17
CA GLY A 125 -12.20 4.93 -2.90
C GLY A 125 -11.23 3.94 -2.25
N THR A 126 -10.68 4.35 -1.12
CA THR A 126 -9.68 3.57 -0.39
C THR A 126 -10.07 3.35 1.07
N PRO A 127 -9.73 2.20 1.64
CA PRO A 127 -9.19 1.03 0.96
C PRO A 127 -10.25 0.30 0.14
N THR A 128 -9.86 -0.32 -0.96
CA THR A 128 -10.69 -1.30 -1.66
C THR A 128 -9.89 -2.59 -1.76
N PHE A 129 -10.50 -3.68 -1.28
CA PHE A 129 -9.88 -5.00 -1.29
C PHE A 129 -10.55 -5.89 -2.33
N PHE A 130 -9.76 -6.76 -2.94
CA PHE A 130 -10.27 -7.88 -3.72
C PHE A 130 -9.76 -9.17 -3.07
N ILE A 131 -10.70 -9.94 -2.50
CA ILE A 131 -10.39 -11.18 -1.79
C ILE A 131 -10.78 -12.32 -2.70
N ASN A 132 -9.79 -13.05 -3.22
CA ASN A 132 -10.00 -14.08 -4.26
C ASN A 132 -10.88 -13.55 -5.42
N GLY A 133 -10.67 -12.29 -5.81
CA GLY A 133 -11.38 -11.63 -6.90
C GLY A 133 -12.69 -10.94 -6.53
N SER A 134 -13.20 -11.10 -5.30
CA SER A 134 -14.44 -10.45 -4.84
C SER A 134 -14.14 -9.14 -4.12
N GLN A 135 -14.81 -8.07 -4.53
CA GLN A 135 -14.60 -6.74 -3.95
C GLN A 135 -15.13 -6.64 -2.53
N HIS A 136 -14.35 -6.01 -1.65
CA HIS A 136 -14.67 -5.74 -0.25
C HIS A 136 -14.12 -4.38 0.13
N THR A 137 -14.95 -3.51 0.74
CA THR A 137 -14.57 -2.12 1.02
C THR A 137 -14.56 -1.77 2.51
N ASP A 138 -14.94 -2.68 3.39
CA ASP A 138 -15.03 -2.44 4.83
C ASP A 138 -13.79 -2.98 5.55
N GLU A 139 -12.90 -2.07 5.97
CA GLU A 139 -11.69 -2.43 6.71
C GLU A 139 -11.99 -3.05 8.08
N ASN A 140 -13.17 -2.77 8.66
CA ASN A 140 -13.54 -3.28 9.99
C ASN A 140 -13.92 -4.77 9.96
N THR A 141 -14.33 -5.29 8.81
CA THR A 141 -14.75 -6.70 8.66
C THR A 141 -13.75 -7.55 7.88
N LEU A 142 -12.66 -6.95 7.41
CA LEU A 142 -11.66 -7.62 6.59
C LEU A 142 -11.03 -8.83 7.30
N GLU A 143 -10.58 -8.63 8.54
CA GLU A 143 -9.86 -9.68 9.29
C GLU A 143 -10.74 -10.90 9.51
N ASP A 144 -11.96 -10.68 9.96
CA ASP A 144 -12.92 -11.74 10.21
C ASP A 144 -13.26 -12.53 8.94
N LEU A 145 -13.51 -11.84 7.85
CA LEU A 145 -13.78 -12.47 6.56
C LEU A 145 -12.63 -13.34 6.07
N VAL A 146 -11.41 -12.81 6.09
CA VAL A 146 -10.22 -13.53 5.62
C VAL A 146 -9.93 -14.74 6.50
N LEU A 147 -10.06 -14.61 7.83
CA LEU A 147 -9.85 -15.72 8.75
C LEU A 147 -10.87 -16.83 8.55
N ARG A 148 -12.14 -16.49 8.36
CA ARG A 148 -13.20 -17.49 8.06
C ARG A 148 -12.92 -18.23 6.76
N MET A 149 -12.43 -17.54 5.73
CA MET A 149 -12.07 -18.18 4.47
C MET A 149 -10.89 -19.14 4.64
N SER A 150 -9.93 -18.79 5.51
CA SER A 150 -8.76 -19.63 5.77
C SER A 150 -9.12 -20.94 6.49
N GLU A 151 -10.17 -20.93 7.30
CA GLU A 151 -10.64 -22.09 8.06
C GLU A 151 -11.40 -23.12 7.21
N ARG A 152 -11.99 -22.69 6.08
CA ARG A 152 -12.80 -23.57 5.22
C ARG A 152 -11.98 -24.55 4.38
N GLY A 153 -10.66 -24.37 4.30
CA GLY A 153 -9.78 -25.22 3.48
C GLY A 153 -10.00 -25.05 1.97
N PRO A 154 -9.16 -25.71 1.14
CA PRO A 154 -9.39 -25.71 -0.32
C PRO A 154 -10.67 -26.49 -0.65
N GLN A 155 -11.59 -25.84 -1.35
CA GLN A 155 -12.73 -26.52 -1.98
C GLN A 155 -12.29 -27.09 -3.31
#